data_3394fa1da2549a0b834fa323ddc2dbd5
#
_entry.id   3394fa1da2549a0b834fa323ddc2dbd5
#
_cell.length_a   1.000
_cell.length_b   1.000
_cell.length_c   1.000
_cell.angle_alpha   90.00
_cell.angle_beta   90.00
_cell.angle_gamma   90.00
#
_symmetry.space_group_name_H-M   'P 1'
#
loop_
_entity.id
_entity.type
_entity.pdbx_description
1 polymer ?
#
loop_
_entity_poly.entity_id
_entity_poly.type
_entity_poly.pdbx_seq_one_letter_code
_entity_poly.pdbx_strand_id
1 'polypeptide(L)'
;MKKLFIISNENIYENKNEYFCDNLDFKSTPEGLNDNFEVNIIARKSKKIRSHKIEIGKIKLSRSIFSFLKEVIKNLNSENSKYLIISITPYTFLACIILGLFKKKPMVYLRSDGYGEYKAIFGFIGPIIYHFMFIITSVISNFISCRKYILRNQKGNIVSPSQLDESWSNNITNANFDKIKLLYIGRIKIEKGIYSLLNIIKNNDEISLSIVGAEKNSQQKIRQNNVSVNEIVNNKQKLIKYYDDHNIFVLPSF
;
A
#
# COMPACT_ATOMS: atom_id res chain seq x y z
N MET A 1 -8.14 13.62 -22.30
CA MET A 1 -8.34 12.85 -21.07
C MET A 1 -8.73 13.79 -19.93
N LYS A 2 -9.55 13.33 -18.97
CA LYS A 2 -9.86 14.10 -17.75
C LYS A 2 -8.65 14.11 -16.83
N LYS A 3 -8.35 15.24 -16.19
CA LYS A 3 -7.25 15.34 -15.23
C LYS A 3 -7.66 14.73 -13.88
N LEU A 4 -6.79 13.91 -13.30
CA LEU A 4 -6.95 13.35 -11.96
C LEU A 4 -5.79 13.80 -11.08
N PHE A 5 -6.10 14.52 -10.01
CA PHE A 5 -5.12 14.87 -8.98
C PHE A 5 -5.20 13.85 -7.85
N ILE A 6 -4.13 13.09 -7.66
CA ILE A 6 -3.97 12.16 -6.53
C ILE A 6 -3.20 12.88 -5.45
N ILE A 7 -3.84 13.08 -4.30
CA ILE A 7 -3.30 13.82 -3.16
C ILE A 7 -3.01 12.82 -2.04
N SER A 8 -1.75 12.71 -1.63
CA SER A 8 -1.32 11.73 -0.64
C SER A 8 -0.27 12.28 0.30
N ASN A 9 -0.25 11.77 1.53
CA ASN A 9 0.82 12.01 2.52
C ASN A 9 2.05 11.12 2.29
N GLU A 10 2.10 10.36 1.19
CA GLU A 10 3.23 9.48 0.85
C GLU A 10 4.52 10.27 0.69
N ASN A 11 5.62 9.69 1.14
CA ASN A 11 6.96 10.27 1.02
C ASN A 11 7.64 9.76 -0.24
N ILE A 12 7.79 10.62 -1.24
CA ILE A 12 8.40 10.31 -2.53
C ILE A 12 9.82 10.89 -2.58
N TYR A 13 10.75 10.03 -2.97
CA TYR A 13 12.14 10.40 -3.28
C TYR A 13 12.27 10.75 -4.76
N GLU A 14 12.96 11.84 -5.06
CA GLU A 14 13.21 12.31 -6.42
C GLU A 14 14.70 12.24 -6.71
N ASN A 15 15.05 11.59 -7.83
CA ASN A 15 16.40 11.51 -8.34
C ASN A 15 16.38 11.65 -9.88
N LYS A 16 17.06 12.66 -10.43
CA LYS A 16 17.18 12.91 -11.89
C LYS A 16 15.84 12.79 -12.65
N ASN A 17 14.79 13.41 -12.12
CA ASN A 17 13.41 13.34 -12.66
C ASN A 17 12.75 11.95 -12.61
N GLU A 18 13.32 11.02 -11.88
CA GLU A 18 12.68 9.76 -11.52
C GLU A 18 12.16 9.84 -10.09
N TYR A 19 11.03 9.19 -9.83
CA TYR A 19 10.31 9.25 -8.56
C TYR A 19 10.18 7.86 -7.95
N PHE A 20 10.39 7.75 -6.64
CA PHE A 20 10.41 6.49 -5.92
C PHE A 20 9.60 6.56 -4.61
N CYS A 21 8.85 5.51 -4.29
CA CYS A 21 8.14 5.33 -3.02
C CYS A 21 8.43 3.96 -2.42
N ASP A 22 8.07 3.73 -1.15
CA ASP A 22 8.19 2.41 -0.54
C ASP A 22 6.87 1.63 -0.53
N ASN A 23 5.77 2.29 -0.85
CA ASN A 23 4.43 1.73 -0.75
C ASN A 23 3.93 1.29 -2.14
N LEU A 24 3.91 -0.03 -2.36
CA LEU A 24 3.42 -0.62 -3.62
C LEU A 24 1.95 -0.31 -3.89
N ASP A 25 1.09 -0.27 -2.87
CA ASP A 25 -0.32 0.08 -3.04
C ASP A 25 -0.49 1.53 -3.49
N PHE A 26 0.42 2.41 -3.01
CA PHE A 26 0.44 3.79 -3.50
C PHE A 26 0.92 3.85 -4.95
N LYS A 27 1.96 3.11 -5.32
CA LYS A 27 2.49 3.05 -6.69
C LYS A 27 1.42 2.55 -7.68
N SER A 28 0.79 1.41 -7.40
CA SER A 28 -0.16 0.77 -8.29
C SER A 28 -1.44 1.60 -8.54
N THR A 29 -1.89 2.39 -7.57
CA THR A 29 -3.11 3.19 -7.71
C THR A 29 -3.01 4.25 -8.82
N PRO A 30 -2.02 5.16 -8.86
CA PRO A 30 -1.88 6.13 -9.95
C PRO A 30 -1.54 5.47 -11.29
N GLU A 31 -0.70 4.43 -11.29
CA GLU A 31 -0.32 3.73 -12.52
C GLU A 31 -1.53 3.05 -13.18
N GLY A 32 -2.37 2.34 -12.40
CA GLY A 32 -3.58 1.70 -12.92
C GLY A 32 -4.68 2.68 -13.37
N LEU A 33 -4.61 3.96 -12.94
CA LEU A 33 -5.55 4.98 -13.38
C LEU A 33 -5.04 5.80 -14.58
N ASN A 34 -3.77 5.67 -14.94
CA ASN A 34 -3.13 6.49 -15.96
C ASN A 34 -3.65 6.22 -17.39
N ASP A 35 -4.20 5.04 -17.65
CA ASP A 35 -4.81 4.71 -18.95
C ASP A 35 -6.12 5.47 -19.19
N ASN A 36 -6.83 5.84 -18.11
CA ASN A 36 -8.14 6.49 -18.18
C ASN A 36 -8.09 7.99 -17.86
N PHE A 37 -7.03 8.46 -17.18
CA PHE A 37 -6.89 9.82 -16.70
C PHE A 37 -5.48 10.36 -16.96
N GLU A 38 -5.36 11.67 -17.16
CA GLU A 38 -4.09 12.37 -17.04
C GLU A 38 -3.76 12.52 -15.55
N VAL A 39 -2.98 11.57 -15.01
CA VAL A 39 -2.69 11.49 -13.58
C VAL A 39 -1.62 12.50 -13.18
N ASN A 40 -1.94 13.28 -12.14
CA ASN A 40 -1.03 14.23 -11.49
C ASN A 40 -0.97 13.90 -9.99
N ILE A 41 0.21 13.78 -9.42
CA ILE A 41 0.39 13.44 -8.01
C ILE A 41 0.86 14.65 -7.22
N ILE A 42 0.23 14.90 -6.07
CA ILE A 42 0.70 15.86 -5.06
C ILE A 42 1.05 15.06 -3.81
N ALA A 43 2.34 15.08 -3.43
CA ALA A 43 2.86 14.26 -2.33
C ALA A 43 3.97 14.98 -1.57
N ARG A 44 4.51 14.33 -0.53
CA ARG A 44 5.61 14.86 0.27
C ARG A 44 6.96 14.46 -0.32
N LYS A 45 7.95 15.35 -0.20
CA LYS A 45 9.33 15.09 -0.61
C LYS A 45 10.08 14.32 0.49
N SER A 46 10.60 13.14 0.14
CA SER A 46 11.51 12.37 0.98
C SER A 46 12.95 12.82 0.81
N LYS A 47 13.72 12.82 1.91
CA LYS A 47 15.20 12.92 1.88
C LYS A 47 15.86 11.54 1.77
N LYS A 48 15.14 10.46 2.12
CA LYS A 48 15.65 9.09 2.08
C LYS A 48 15.33 8.46 0.74
N ILE A 49 16.28 7.70 0.21
CA ILE A 49 16.09 6.86 -0.98
C ILE A 49 14.91 5.90 -0.73
N ARG A 50 14.12 5.66 -1.75
CA ARG A 50 12.96 4.76 -1.75
C ARG A 50 13.15 3.67 -2.79
N SER A 51 12.42 2.56 -2.67
CA SER A 51 12.73 1.32 -3.39
C SER A 51 11.98 1.13 -4.70
N HIS A 52 10.76 1.67 -4.83
CA HIS A 52 9.90 1.40 -5.99
C HIS A 52 9.73 2.63 -6.87
N LYS A 53 10.17 2.53 -8.12
CA LYS A 53 9.99 3.59 -9.13
C LYS A 53 8.51 3.74 -9.49
N ILE A 54 8.06 4.99 -9.58
CA ILE A 54 6.70 5.38 -9.99
C ILE A 54 6.77 5.82 -11.46
N GLU A 55 5.97 5.20 -12.32
CA GLU A 55 5.96 5.45 -13.76
C GLU A 55 4.98 6.60 -14.16
N ILE A 56 4.82 7.59 -13.29
CA ILE A 56 4.02 8.79 -13.52
C ILE A 56 4.93 10.00 -13.60
N GLY A 57 4.90 10.74 -14.72
CA GLY A 57 5.80 11.88 -14.94
C GLY A 57 5.35 13.19 -14.27
N LYS A 58 4.07 13.32 -13.89
CA LYS A 58 3.53 14.58 -13.34
C LYS A 58 3.38 14.50 -11.82
N ILE A 59 4.49 14.68 -11.10
CA ILE A 59 4.54 14.63 -9.64
C ILE A 59 5.00 15.95 -9.06
N LYS A 60 4.23 16.51 -8.12
CA LYS A 60 4.57 17.72 -7.35
C LYS A 60 4.90 17.33 -5.92
N LEU A 61 6.13 17.61 -5.52
CA LEU A 61 6.66 17.24 -4.20
C LEU A 61 6.77 18.47 -3.30
N SER A 62 6.26 18.32 -2.09
CA SER A 62 6.23 19.38 -1.09
C SER A 62 7.03 19.03 0.16
N ARG A 63 7.81 19.97 0.68
CA ARG A 63 8.63 19.77 1.90
C ARG A 63 7.89 20.13 3.18
N SER A 64 6.88 21.00 3.10
CA SER A 64 6.10 21.47 4.24
C SER A 64 4.61 21.40 3.95
N ILE A 65 3.79 21.49 5.00
CA ILE A 65 2.33 21.51 4.87
C ILE A 65 1.87 22.72 4.06
N PHE A 66 2.49 23.89 4.26
CA PHE A 66 2.14 25.10 3.50
C PHE A 66 2.43 24.96 2.01
N SER A 67 3.60 24.42 1.64
CA SER A 67 3.91 24.15 0.23
C SER A 67 2.99 23.10 -0.37
N PHE A 68 2.58 22.09 0.41
CA PHE A 68 1.64 21.07 -0.02
C PHE A 68 0.25 21.66 -0.32
N LEU A 69 -0.30 22.46 0.59
CA LEU A 69 -1.59 23.10 0.41
C LEU A 69 -1.55 24.14 -0.73
N LYS A 70 -0.44 24.87 -0.90
CA LYS A 70 -0.24 25.78 -2.04
C LYS A 70 -0.34 25.03 -3.38
N GLU A 71 0.25 23.83 -3.49
CA GLU A 71 0.12 23.01 -4.71
C GLU A 71 -1.32 22.52 -4.92
N VAL A 72 -2.06 22.19 -3.86
CA VAL A 72 -3.50 21.87 -3.97
C VAL A 72 -4.27 23.06 -4.51
N ILE A 73 -4.08 24.26 -3.93
CA ILE A 73 -4.79 25.49 -4.32
C ILE A 73 -4.50 25.86 -5.78
N LYS A 74 -3.26 25.80 -6.23
CA LYS A 74 -2.88 26.10 -7.62
C LYS A 74 -3.63 25.25 -8.65
N ASN A 75 -4.03 24.04 -8.27
CA ASN A 75 -4.68 23.08 -9.15
C ASN A 75 -6.21 23.05 -9.03
N LEU A 76 -6.82 23.93 -8.21
CA LEU A 76 -8.27 23.99 -8.02
C LEU A 76 -9.03 24.40 -9.28
N ASN A 77 -8.47 25.31 -10.06
CA ASN A 77 -9.12 25.92 -11.24
C ASN A 77 -8.85 25.15 -12.55
N SER A 78 -8.20 23.99 -12.47
CA SER A 78 -8.00 23.15 -13.64
C SER A 78 -9.37 22.62 -14.12
N GLU A 79 -9.75 22.94 -15.34
CA GLU A 79 -11.01 22.51 -15.94
C GLU A 79 -11.10 20.97 -16.00
N ASN A 80 -12.30 20.44 -15.75
CA ASN A 80 -12.57 18.99 -15.78
C ASN A 80 -11.70 18.13 -14.85
N SER A 81 -11.22 18.72 -13.74
CA SER A 81 -10.37 18.00 -12.78
C SER A 81 -11.19 17.18 -11.78
N LYS A 82 -10.70 15.98 -11.50
CA LYS A 82 -11.14 15.12 -10.39
C LYS A 82 -10.04 15.04 -9.34
N TYR A 83 -10.42 14.77 -8.10
CA TYR A 83 -9.51 14.72 -6.97
C TYR A 83 -9.70 13.40 -6.23
N LEU A 84 -8.61 12.65 -6.08
CA LEU A 84 -8.55 11.42 -5.27
C LEU A 84 -7.58 11.65 -4.11
N ILE A 85 -8.08 11.57 -2.90
CA ILE A 85 -7.28 11.67 -1.68
C ILE A 85 -7.01 10.25 -1.18
N ILE A 86 -5.75 9.92 -0.92
CA ILE A 86 -5.37 8.62 -0.38
C ILE A 86 -5.14 8.73 1.11
N SER A 87 -5.98 8.08 1.89
CA SER A 87 -6.01 8.03 3.36
C SER A 87 -6.24 9.39 4.02
N ILE A 88 -6.77 9.39 5.24
CA ILE A 88 -6.97 10.59 6.05
C ILE A 88 -5.78 10.77 6.97
N THR A 89 -5.01 11.82 6.74
CA THR A 89 -3.87 12.27 7.53
C THR A 89 -3.97 13.79 7.71
N PRO A 90 -3.21 14.46 8.58
CA PRO A 90 -3.29 15.90 8.72
C PRO A 90 -3.12 16.67 7.39
N TYR A 91 -2.20 16.23 6.53
CA TYR A 91 -1.96 16.86 5.22
C TYR A 91 -3.15 16.69 4.28
N THR A 92 -3.64 15.48 4.14
CA THR A 92 -4.75 15.16 3.23
C THR A 92 -6.09 15.64 3.76
N PHE A 93 -6.28 15.70 5.07
CA PHE A 93 -7.43 16.29 5.72
C PHE A 93 -7.56 17.79 5.40
N LEU A 94 -6.48 18.56 5.58
CA LEU A 94 -6.48 19.98 5.23
C LEU A 94 -6.68 20.20 3.73
N ALA A 95 -6.09 19.37 2.89
CA ALA A 95 -6.37 19.39 1.44
C ALA A 95 -7.85 19.12 1.14
N CYS A 96 -8.48 18.17 1.85
CA CYS A 96 -9.89 17.88 1.70
C CYS A 96 -10.78 19.06 2.09
N ILE A 97 -10.45 19.75 3.21
CA ILE A 97 -11.15 20.98 3.62
C ILE A 97 -11.05 22.05 2.53
N ILE A 98 -9.86 22.32 2.01
CA ILE A 98 -9.67 23.31 0.94
C ILE A 98 -10.52 22.94 -0.27
N LEU A 99 -10.49 21.69 -0.73
CA LEU A 99 -11.32 21.23 -1.84
C LEU A 99 -12.81 21.46 -1.58
N GLY A 100 -13.27 21.14 -0.35
CA GLY A 100 -14.66 21.35 0.07
C GLY A 100 -15.07 22.83 0.06
N LEU A 101 -14.23 23.73 0.57
CA LEU A 101 -14.47 25.19 0.55
C LEU A 101 -14.62 25.73 -0.88
N PHE A 102 -13.89 25.17 -1.83
CA PHE A 102 -14.02 25.49 -3.26
C PHE A 102 -15.09 24.65 -3.98
N LYS A 103 -16.01 24.03 -3.24
CA LYS A 103 -17.12 23.20 -3.77
C LYS A 103 -16.65 22.05 -4.68
N LYS A 104 -15.39 21.65 -4.54
CA LYS A 104 -14.88 20.40 -5.15
C LYS A 104 -15.23 19.26 -4.21
N LYS A 105 -15.83 18.20 -4.74
CA LYS A 105 -16.19 17.01 -3.95
C LYS A 105 -15.19 15.88 -4.23
N PRO A 106 -14.09 15.79 -3.47
CA PRO A 106 -13.08 14.77 -3.73
C PRO A 106 -13.59 13.37 -3.39
N MET A 107 -12.97 12.37 -4.00
CA MET A 107 -13.06 10.99 -3.54
C MET A 107 -11.94 10.73 -2.53
N VAL A 108 -12.26 10.10 -1.40
CA VAL A 108 -11.28 9.74 -0.38
C VAL A 108 -11.20 8.22 -0.28
N TYR A 109 -10.03 7.70 -0.59
CA TYR A 109 -9.77 6.27 -0.57
C TYR A 109 -9.18 5.85 0.78
N LEU A 110 -9.99 5.14 1.57
CA LEU A 110 -9.65 4.60 2.88
C LEU A 110 -9.08 3.18 2.70
N ARG A 111 -7.75 3.05 2.77
CA ARG A 111 -7.05 1.78 2.55
C ARG A 111 -6.88 0.94 3.82
N SER A 112 -6.84 1.60 4.97
CA SER A 112 -6.55 0.99 6.27
C SER A 112 -7.47 1.56 7.36
N ASP A 113 -7.53 0.89 8.50
CA ASP A 113 -8.25 1.38 9.67
C ASP A 113 -7.45 2.49 10.37
N GLY A 114 -7.73 3.73 9.99
CA GLY A 114 -7.06 4.88 10.59
C GLY A 114 -7.31 5.03 12.10
N TYR A 115 -8.40 4.51 12.65
CA TYR A 115 -8.60 4.49 14.12
C TYR A 115 -7.55 3.62 14.80
N GLY A 116 -7.30 2.42 14.26
CA GLY A 116 -6.26 1.53 14.77
C GLY A 116 -4.86 2.10 14.60
N GLU A 117 -4.55 2.71 13.44
CA GLU A 117 -3.26 3.35 13.19
C GLU A 117 -3.00 4.52 14.15
N TYR A 118 -3.96 5.41 14.31
CA TYR A 118 -3.81 6.57 15.22
C TYR A 118 -3.73 6.14 16.68
N LYS A 119 -4.46 5.08 17.08
CA LYS A 119 -4.32 4.48 18.42
C LYS A 119 -2.89 3.95 18.64
N ALA A 120 -2.30 3.31 17.65
CA ALA A 120 -0.93 2.81 17.74
C ALA A 120 0.12 3.93 17.83
N ILE A 121 -0.13 5.09 17.20
CA ILE A 121 0.82 6.22 17.16
C ILE A 121 0.66 7.14 18.39
N PHE A 122 -0.58 7.46 18.79
CA PHE A 122 -0.91 8.49 19.78
C PHE A 122 -1.64 7.94 21.02
N GLY A 123 -1.71 6.61 21.18
CA GLY A 123 -2.42 5.99 22.30
C GLY A 123 -3.93 6.28 22.25
N PHE A 124 -4.53 6.51 23.44
CA PHE A 124 -5.99 6.69 23.56
C PHE A 124 -6.53 7.97 22.91
N ILE A 125 -5.70 9.01 22.74
CA ILE A 125 -6.08 10.27 22.07
C ILE A 125 -6.16 10.11 20.56
N GLY A 126 -5.39 9.17 19.99
CA GLY A 126 -5.32 8.95 18.55
C GLY A 126 -6.67 8.73 17.87
N PRO A 127 -7.53 7.81 18.34
CA PRO A 127 -8.86 7.60 17.77
C PRO A 127 -9.76 8.85 17.82
N ILE A 128 -9.62 9.72 18.83
CA ILE A 128 -10.40 10.95 18.94
C ILE A 128 -9.99 11.94 17.85
N ILE A 129 -8.68 12.14 17.67
CA ILE A 129 -8.14 13.01 16.61
C ILE A 129 -8.57 12.50 15.24
N TYR A 130 -8.44 11.19 15.01
CA TYR A 130 -8.84 10.60 13.73
C TYR A 130 -10.35 10.72 13.50
N HIS A 131 -11.17 10.51 14.54
CA HIS A 131 -12.63 10.64 14.46
C HIS A 131 -13.07 12.02 13.98
N PHE A 132 -12.48 13.07 14.56
CA PHE A 132 -12.73 14.45 14.15
C PHE A 132 -12.42 14.65 12.64
N MET A 133 -11.24 14.23 12.19
CA MET A 133 -10.88 14.32 10.78
C MET A 133 -11.80 13.48 9.88
N PHE A 134 -12.16 12.27 10.31
CA PHE A 134 -13.00 11.33 9.58
C PHE A 134 -14.41 11.89 9.37
N ILE A 135 -15.06 12.39 10.43
CA ILE A 135 -16.43 12.94 10.34
C ILE A 135 -16.47 14.15 9.42
N ILE A 136 -15.56 15.11 9.57
CA ILE A 136 -15.54 16.29 8.68
C ILE A 136 -15.32 15.85 7.23
N THR A 137 -14.37 14.95 6.99
CA THR A 137 -14.08 14.45 5.65
C THR A 137 -15.31 13.74 5.05
N SER A 138 -16.07 12.97 5.84
CA SER A 138 -17.25 12.24 5.36
C SER A 138 -18.36 13.16 4.83
N VAL A 139 -18.47 14.36 5.38
CA VAL A 139 -19.48 15.36 4.94
C VAL A 139 -19.11 16.01 3.62
N ILE A 140 -17.82 16.30 3.40
CA ILE A 140 -17.35 17.10 2.27
C ILE A 140 -16.79 16.28 1.11
N SER A 141 -16.77 14.94 1.22
CA SER A 141 -16.19 14.04 0.22
C SER A 141 -17.07 12.81 -0.04
N ASN A 142 -16.67 11.99 -1.02
CA ASN A 142 -17.22 10.66 -1.23
C ASN A 142 -16.17 9.61 -0.82
N PHE A 143 -16.57 8.61 -0.03
CA PHE A 143 -15.65 7.57 0.40
C PHE A 143 -15.57 6.40 -0.59
N ILE A 144 -14.36 5.90 -0.76
CA ILE A 144 -14.07 4.58 -1.32
C ILE A 144 -13.27 3.84 -0.25
N SER A 145 -13.54 2.56 -0.06
CA SER A 145 -12.82 1.73 0.90
C SER A 145 -12.60 0.32 0.38
N CYS A 146 -11.54 -0.32 0.84
CA CYS A 146 -11.28 -1.73 0.55
C CYS A 146 -12.11 -2.67 1.43
N ARG A 147 -12.70 -2.20 2.53
CA ARG A 147 -13.50 -3.01 3.46
C ARG A 147 -14.63 -2.19 4.10
N LYS A 148 -15.80 -2.80 4.25
CA LYS A 148 -17.01 -2.15 4.78
C LYS A 148 -16.82 -1.58 6.20
N TYR A 149 -16.12 -2.29 7.08
CA TYR A 149 -15.94 -1.84 8.47
C TYR A 149 -15.14 -0.54 8.59
N ILE A 150 -14.26 -0.23 7.62
CA ILE A 150 -13.46 1.00 7.61
C ILE A 150 -14.35 2.24 7.39
N LEU A 151 -15.48 2.07 6.71
CA LEU A 151 -16.44 3.17 6.48
C LEU A 151 -17.19 3.60 7.75
N ARG A 152 -17.17 2.82 8.82
CA ARG A 152 -17.82 3.17 10.10
C ARG A 152 -19.26 3.70 9.91
N ASN A 153 -20.08 2.99 9.13
CA ASN A 153 -21.47 3.34 8.76
C ASN A 153 -21.62 4.60 7.87
N GLN A 154 -20.54 5.21 7.40
CA GLN A 154 -20.62 6.24 6.38
C GLN A 154 -20.91 5.64 5.01
N LYS A 155 -21.59 6.42 4.15
CA LYS A 155 -21.82 6.03 2.75
C LYS A 155 -20.49 6.00 2.00
N GLY A 156 -20.29 4.96 1.18
CA GLY A 156 -19.09 4.83 0.36
C GLY A 156 -19.14 3.59 -0.53
N ASN A 157 -18.27 3.55 -1.52
CA ASN A 157 -18.13 2.41 -2.42
C ASN A 157 -17.05 1.47 -1.91
N ILE A 158 -17.32 0.17 -1.98
CA ILE A 158 -16.32 -0.85 -1.68
C ILE A 158 -15.62 -1.24 -2.98
N VAL A 159 -14.30 -1.27 -2.94
CA VAL A 159 -13.44 -1.70 -4.05
C VAL A 159 -12.49 -2.80 -3.56
N SER A 160 -12.15 -3.71 -4.44
CA SER A 160 -11.17 -4.77 -4.15
C SER A 160 -9.88 -4.46 -4.93
N PRO A 161 -8.94 -3.71 -4.32
CA PRO A 161 -7.69 -3.41 -4.99
C PRO A 161 -6.90 -4.69 -5.19
N SER A 162 -6.31 -4.83 -6.38
CA SER A 162 -5.38 -5.93 -6.67
C SER A 162 -4.08 -5.36 -7.20
N GLN A 163 -2.97 -5.96 -6.79
CA GLN A 163 -1.65 -5.72 -7.37
C GLN A 163 -1.31 -6.80 -8.42
N LEU A 164 -2.23 -7.75 -8.63
CA LEU A 164 -2.09 -8.82 -9.60
C LEU A 164 -2.58 -8.31 -10.96
N ASP A 165 -1.83 -8.59 -12.00
CA ASP A 165 -2.20 -8.39 -13.39
C ASP A 165 -2.26 -9.75 -14.11
N GLU A 166 -2.54 -9.74 -15.42
CA GLU A 166 -2.70 -10.94 -16.24
C GLU A 166 -1.50 -11.89 -16.19
N SER A 167 -0.28 -11.35 -15.97
CA SER A 167 0.92 -12.19 -15.92
C SER A 167 0.93 -13.22 -14.78
N TRP A 168 0.13 -12.99 -13.72
CA TRP A 168 -0.03 -13.91 -12.60
C TRP A 168 -0.91 -15.11 -12.93
N SER A 169 -1.74 -15.00 -13.97
CA SER A 169 -2.65 -16.07 -14.41
C SER A 169 -2.16 -16.83 -15.63
N ASN A 170 -1.03 -16.45 -16.24
CA ASN A 170 -0.53 -17.07 -17.45
C ASN A 170 -0.11 -18.54 -17.30
N ASN A 171 0.25 -18.96 -16.09
CA ASN A 171 0.74 -20.31 -15.79
C ASN A 171 -0.05 -20.97 -14.65
N ILE A 172 -1.38 -20.92 -14.72
CA ILE A 172 -2.22 -21.62 -13.74
C ILE A 172 -2.08 -23.12 -13.97
N THR A 173 -1.46 -23.80 -13.01
CA THR A 173 -1.32 -25.26 -13.00
C THR A 173 -2.02 -25.86 -11.79
N ASN A 174 -2.45 -27.12 -11.92
CA ASN A 174 -2.97 -27.85 -10.76
C ASN A 174 -1.82 -28.13 -9.78
N ALA A 175 -2.06 -27.84 -8.51
CA ALA A 175 -1.07 -28.12 -7.48
C ALA A 175 -0.89 -29.65 -7.33
N ASN A 176 0.35 -30.12 -7.34
CA ASN A 176 0.70 -31.50 -6.99
C ASN A 176 1.10 -31.53 -5.51
N PHE A 177 0.51 -32.45 -4.75
CA PHE A 177 0.72 -32.61 -3.31
C PHE A 177 1.53 -33.86 -2.92
N ASP A 178 2.25 -34.48 -3.85
CA ASP A 178 3.15 -35.61 -3.55
C ASP A 178 4.23 -35.21 -2.52
N LYS A 179 4.63 -33.93 -2.54
CA LYS A 179 5.48 -33.31 -1.52
C LYS A 179 4.89 -31.98 -1.10
N ILE A 180 4.79 -31.73 0.18
CA ILE A 180 4.27 -30.47 0.72
C ILE A 180 5.37 -29.40 0.65
N LYS A 181 5.15 -28.41 -0.22
CA LYS A 181 6.05 -27.26 -0.43
C LYS A 181 5.36 -25.98 0.02
N LEU A 182 5.68 -25.51 1.21
CA LEU A 182 5.13 -24.29 1.76
C LEU A 182 5.89 -23.07 1.26
N LEU A 183 5.18 -22.02 0.90
CA LEU A 183 5.72 -20.70 0.58
C LEU A 183 5.23 -19.66 1.59
N TYR A 184 6.16 -18.95 2.19
CA TYR A 184 5.89 -17.74 2.96
C TYR A 184 6.59 -16.55 2.31
N ILE A 185 5.84 -15.47 2.02
CA ILE A 185 6.39 -14.22 1.50
C ILE A 185 6.08 -13.09 2.47
N GLY A 186 7.13 -12.54 3.08
CA GLY A 186 6.98 -11.45 4.04
C GLY A 186 8.19 -11.27 4.95
N ARG A 187 8.13 -10.22 5.77
CA ARG A 187 9.18 -9.93 6.75
C ARG A 187 9.20 -10.98 7.85
N ILE A 188 10.41 -11.38 8.27
CA ILE A 188 10.60 -12.28 9.42
C ILE A 188 10.42 -11.49 10.71
N LYS A 189 9.21 -11.53 11.27
CA LYS A 189 8.84 -10.84 12.51
C LYS A 189 7.93 -11.72 13.36
N ILE A 190 7.92 -11.49 14.67
CA ILE A 190 7.12 -12.27 15.63
C ILE A 190 5.62 -12.19 15.28
N GLU A 191 5.12 -10.98 15.04
CA GLU A 191 3.72 -10.73 14.69
C GLU A 191 3.28 -11.37 13.36
N LYS A 192 4.22 -11.86 12.56
CA LYS A 192 3.97 -12.60 11.34
C LYS A 192 3.87 -14.12 11.54
N GLY A 193 4.00 -14.60 12.78
CA GLY A 193 3.83 -16.00 13.15
C GLY A 193 4.86 -16.96 12.55
N ILE A 194 5.92 -16.45 11.90
CA ILE A 194 6.91 -17.27 11.20
C ILE A 194 7.65 -18.23 12.11
N TYR A 195 7.95 -17.79 13.34
CA TYR A 195 8.65 -18.65 14.32
C TYR A 195 7.77 -19.80 14.81
N SER A 196 6.47 -19.59 14.94
CA SER A 196 5.50 -20.66 15.25
C SER A 196 5.42 -21.68 14.12
N LEU A 197 5.38 -21.21 12.87
CA LEU A 197 5.42 -22.08 11.70
C LEU A 197 6.70 -22.92 11.65
N LEU A 198 7.86 -22.31 11.87
CA LEU A 198 9.16 -22.98 11.93
C LEU A 198 9.18 -24.08 12.99
N ASN A 199 8.59 -23.82 14.15
CA ASN A 199 8.52 -24.79 15.23
C ASN A 199 7.61 -26.00 14.88
N ILE A 200 6.51 -25.76 14.18
CA ILE A 200 5.58 -26.82 13.74
C ILE A 200 6.23 -27.75 12.73
N ILE A 201 7.00 -27.23 11.78
CA ILE A 201 7.59 -28.03 10.68
C ILE A 201 8.95 -28.63 11.02
N LYS A 202 9.54 -28.28 12.18
CA LYS A 202 10.93 -28.61 12.55
C LYS A 202 11.29 -30.08 12.44
N ASN A 203 10.36 -30.99 12.75
CA ASN A 203 10.57 -32.41 12.79
C ASN A 203 9.82 -33.19 11.68
N ASN A 204 9.47 -32.48 10.60
CA ASN A 204 8.73 -33.07 9.50
C ASN A 204 9.50 -32.91 8.19
N ASP A 205 10.21 -33.94 7.77
CA ASP A 205 11.03 -33.94 6.56
C ASP A 205 10.20 -34.01 5.26
N GLU A 206 8.92 -34.34 5.35
CA GLU A 206 8.01 -34.36 4.20
C GLU A 206 7.54 -32.96 3.81
N ILE A 207 7.73 -31.96 4.70
CA ILE A 207 7.34 -30.59 4.49
C ILE A 207 8.59 -29.75 4.25
N SER A 208 8.65 -29.06 3.12
CA SER A 208 9.64 -28.01 2.86
C SER A 208 9.03 -26.63 2.95
N LEU A 209 9.79 -25.64 3.42
CA LEU A 209 9.36 -24.25 3.52
C LEU A 209 10.36 -23.32 2.81
N SER A 210 9.86 -22.50 1.91
CA SER A 210 10.60 -21.36 1.37
C SER A 210 10.10 -20.05 1.98
N ILE A 211 11.01 -19.32 2.61
CA ILE A 211 10.78 -17.98 3.16
C ILE A 211 11.37 -16.97 2.18
N VAL A 212 10.57 -16.03 1.69
CA VAL A 212 11.00 -14.94 0.80
C VAL A 212 10.71 -13.60 1.46
N GLY A 213 11.70 -12.72 1.52
CA GLY A 213 11.58 -11.40 2.15
C GLY A 213 12.38 -11.26 3.44
N ALA A 214 13.39 -12.11 3.63
CA ALA A 214 14.32 -12.00 4.75
C ALA A 214 15.29 -10.83 4.57
N GLU A 215 15.53 -10.09 5.64
CA GLU A 215 16.65 -9.17 5.72
C GLU A 215 17.96 -9.97 5.89
N LYS A 216 19.09 -9.46 5.38
CA LYS A 216 20.39 -10.15 5.42
C LYS A 216 20.76 -10.72 6.80
N ASN A 217 20.48 -9.97 7.85
CA ASN A 217 20.77 -10.39 9.24
C ASN A 217 19.82 -11.48 9.76
N SER A 218 18.68 -11.69 9.13
CA SER A 218 17.68 -12.67 9.56
C SER A 218 17.91 -14.05 8.95
N GLN A 219 18.59 -14.14 7.81
CA GLN A 219 18.91 -15.40 7.13
C GLN A 219 19.76 -16.32 7.98
N GLN A 220 20.74 -15.77 8.69
CA GLN A 220 21.69 -16.55 9.51
C GLN A 220 21.05 -17.16 10.78
N LYS A 221 19.87 -16.71 11.17
CA LYS A 221 19.20 -17.15 12.41
C LYS A 221 18.33 -18.40 12.23
N ILE A 222 17.96 -18.74 11.01
CA ILE A 222 17.10 -19.89 10.71
C ILE A 222 17.96 -20.97 10.07
N ARG A 223 18.22 -22.05 10.84
CA ARG A 223 19.01 -23.20 10.41
C ARG A 223 18.18 -24.48 10.59
N GLN A 224 17.38 -24.80 9.57
CA GLN A 224 16.63 -26.07 9.50
C GLN A 224 16.82 -26.63 8.10
N ASN A 225 17.04 -27.95 7.99
CA ASN A 225 17.37 -28.61 6.72
C ASN A 225 16.24 -28.52 5.68
N ASN A 226 14.99 -28.47 6.16
CA ASN A 226 13.79 -28.38 5.32
C ASN A 226 13.32 -26.91 5.07
N VAL A 227 14.14 -25.90 5.45
CA VAL A 227 13.79 -24.48 5.30
C VAL A 227 14.81 -23.75 4.44
N SER A 228 14.37 -23.11 3.38
CA SER A 228 15.15 -22.18 2.57
C SER A 228 14.77 -20.75 2.89
N VAL A 229 15.77 -19.87 3.10
CA VAL A 229 15.55 -18.46 3.43
C VAL A 229 16.14 -17.58 2.33
N ASN A 230 15.28 -16.81 1.66
CA ASN A 230 15.61 -16.00 0.52
C ASN A 230 15.43 -14.50 0.84
N GLU A 231 16.24 -13.65 0.23
CA GLU A 231 16.14 -12.20 0.34
C GLU A 231 14.83 -11.65 -0.25
N ILE A 232 14.63 -10.35 -0.06
CA ILE A 232 13.51 -9.61 -0.67
C ILE A 232 13.63 -9.70 -2.20
N VAL A 233 12.56 -10.16 -2.85
CA VAL A 233 12.48 -10.27 -4.30
C VAL A 233 11.61 -9.15 -4.84
N ASN A 234 12.22 -8.22 -5.59
CA ASN A 234 11.54 -7.10 -6.24
C ASN A 234 11.18 -7.40 -7.72
N ASN A 235 11.75 -8.45 -8.29
CA ASN A 235 11.44 -8.88 -9.65
C ASN A 235 10.15 -9.71 -9.66
N LYS A 236 9.15 -9.24 -10.39
CA LYS A 236 7.82 -9.83 -10.48
C LYS A 236 7.85 -11.27 -11.02
N GLN A 237 8.59 -11.51 -12.11
CA GLN A 237 8.66 -12.85 -12.72
C GLN A 237 9.32 -13.86 -11.77
N LYS A 238 10.37 -13.44 -11.05
CA LYS A 238 11.00 -14.26 -10.02
C LYS A 238 10.04 -14.55 -8.87
N LEU A 239 9.17 -13.57 -8.53
CA LEU A 239 8.16 -13.76 -7.49
C LEU A 239 7.08 -14.76 -7.93
N ILE A 240 6.57 -14.64 -9.17
CA ILE A 240 5.62 -15.59 -9.75
C ILE A 240 6.20 -17.00 -9.74
N LYS A 241 7.46 -17.16 -10.12
CA LYS A 241 8.13 -18.47 -10.09
C LYS A 241 8.14 -19.09 -8.69
N TYR A 242 8.28 -18.32 -7.62
CA TYR A 242 8.13 -18.87 -6.26
C TYR A 242 6.75 -19.44 -6.01
N TYR A 243 5.68 -18.78 -6.50
CA TYR A 243 4.32 -19.32 -6.38
C TYR A 243 4.13 -20.59 -7.22
N ASP A 244 4.68 -20.63 -8.45
CA ASP A 244 4.58 -21.78 -9.34
C ASP A 244 5.34 -23.01 -8.80
N ASP A 245 6.47 -22.80 -8.12
CA ASP A 245 7.33 -23.86 -7.58
C ASP A 245 6.79 -24.47 -6.26
N HIS A 246 5.74 -23.88 -5.66
CA HIS A 246 5.17 -24.27 -4.37
C HIS A 246 3.67 -24.59 -4.50
N ASN A 247 3.16 -25.45 -3.60
CA ASN A 247 1.77 -25.88 -3.66
C ASN A 247 0.88 -25.32 -2.54
N ILE A 248 1.47 -24.76 -1.48
CA ILE A 248 0.71 -24.14 -0.39
C ILE A 248 1.36 -22.79 -0.02
N PHE A 249 0.59 -21.72 -0.13
CA PHE A 249 0.97 -20.40 0.38
C PHE A 249 0.47 -20.22 1.82
N VAL A 250 1.35 -19.82 2.74
CA VAL A 250 1.04 -19.71 4.17
C VAL A 250 1.19 -18.28 4.67
N LEU A 251 0.21 -17.78 5.43
CA LEU A 251 0.21 -16.50 6.12
C LEU A 251 -0.12 -16.70 7.60
N PRO A 252 0.86 -17.09 8.43
CA PRO A 252 0.64 -17.44 9.83
C PRO A 252 0.51 -16.22 10.77
N SER A 253 0.20 -15.03 10.26
CA SER A 253 0.07 -13.81 11.04
C SER A 253 -1.03 -13.90 12.10
N PHE A 254 -0.77 -13.31 13.27
CA PHE A 254 -1.73 -13.18 14.36
C PHE A 254 -2.67 -12.00 14.15
#